data_1016820282a1a2b567187fa2f544790c
#
_entry.id   1016820282a1a2b567187fa2f544790c
#
_cell.length_a   1.000
_cell.length_b   1.000
_cell.length_c   1.000
_cell.angle_alpha   90.00
_cell.angle_beta   90.00
_cell.angle_gamma   90.00
#
_symmetry.space_group_name_H-M   'P 1'
#
loop_
_entity.id
_entity.type
_entity.pdbx_description
1 polymer ?
#
loop_
_entity_poly.entity_id
_entity_poly.type
_entity_poly.pdbx_seq_one_letter_code
_entity_poly.pdbx_strand_id
1 'polypeptide(L)'
;KVDLPYMAELTGKTEEKITEELVGVIFKNPLTDQWESGDEYLSGNVRDKLNTARTFAESHPEFTPNVRALEAVQPRDLEASEIEVRVGATWIEPSDYQDFMVELLHTPWYLAQKEIQVKFSEVNGEWRITGKNADSPRNAFAYATYGTERANAYKILEDTLNLKDVRIYDKSVNENGDEIRVLNKKETMLASQKQDAMKAAFKDWIFKDQQRRERLVKVYNERFN
;
A
#
# COMPACT_ATOMS: atom_id res chain seq x y z
N LYS A 1 -10.46 -7.56 30.89
CA LYS A 1 -9.18 -8.20 31.23
C LYS A 1 -9.48 -9.45 32.08
N VAL A 2 -8.94 -10.58 31.70
CA VAL A 2 -9.06 -11.85 32.44
C VAL A 2 -8.10 -11.80 33.64
N ASP A 3 -8.62 -12.06 34.85
CA ASP A 3 -7.85 -12.10 36.10
C ASP A 3 -8.10 -13.45 36.76
N LEU A 4 -7.27 -14.44 36.45
CA LEU A 4 -7.43 -15.80 36.95
C LEU A 4 -7.33 -15.91 38.48
N PRO A 5 -6.38 -15.24 39.17
CA PRO A 5 -6.34 -15.25 40.64
C PRO A 5 -7.64 -14.77 41.28
N TYR A 6 -8.20 -13.67 40.78
CA TYR A 6 -9.49 -13.16 41.29
C TYR A 6 -10.65 -14.10 41.01
N MET A 7 -10.68 -14.72 39.82
CA MET A 7 -11.69 -15.74 39.49
C MET A 7 -11.59 -16.96 40.38
N ALA A 8 -10.35 -17.39 40.72
CA ALA A 8 -10.10 -18.49 41.65
C ALA A 8 -10.62 -18.19 43.07
N GLU A 9 -10.37 -16.97 43.56
CA GLU A 9 -10.88 -16.50 44.86
C GLU A 9 -12.42 -16.52 44.91
N LEU A 10 -13.06 -16.04 43.85
CA LEU A 10 -14.54 -15.97 43.81
C LEU A 10 -15.21 -17.34 43.66
N THR A 11 -14.58 -18.26 42.93
CA THR A 11 -15.20 -19.56 42.59
C THR A 11 -14.77 -20.69 43.50
N GLY A 12 -13.71 -20.51 44.28
CA GLY A 12 -13.09 -21.57 45.10
C GLY A 12 -12.44 -22.69 44.26
N LYS A 13 -12.20 -22.45 42.96
CA LYS A 13 -11.54 -23.38 42.03
C LYS A 13 -10.07 -23.00 41.84
N THR A 14 -9.27 -23.93 41.37
CA THR A 14 -7.88 -23.63 40.94
C THR A 14 -7.88 -22.94 39.58
N GLU A 15 -6.84 -22.19 39.28
CA GLU A 15 -6.68 -21.52 37.98
C GLU A 15 -6.69 -22.53 36.81
N GLU A 16 -6.07 -23.70 36.99
CA GLU A 16 -6.07 -24.76 35.98
C GLU A 16 -7.51 -25.21 35.68
N LYS A 17 -8.32 -25.43 36.73
CA LYS A 17 -9.71 -25.82 36.56
C LYS A 17 -10.54 -24.77 35.84
N ILE A 18 -10.30 -23.49 36.12
CA ILE A 18 -10.97 -22.38 35.47
C ILE A 18 -10.58 -22.32 33.99
N THR A 19 -9.30 -22.46 33.64
CA THR A 19 -8.84 -22.43 32.26
C THR A 19 -9.35 -23.63 31.46
N GLU A 20 -9.46 -24.83 32.06
CA GLU A 20 -10.08 -26.00 31.44
C GLU A 20 -11.57 -25.78 31.12
N GLU A 21 -12.32 -25.22 32.08
CA GLU A 21 -13.77 -24.95 31.93
C GLU A 21 -14.06 -23.82 30.94
N LEU A 22 -13.12 -22.91 30.75
CA LEU A 22 -13.28 -21.74 29.88
C LEU A 22 -12.54 -21.87 28.53
N VAL A 23 -12.15 -23.07 28.14
CA VAL A 23 -11.58 -23.32 26.80
C VAL A 23 -12.55 -22.83 25.73
N GLY A 24 -12.06 -21.95 24.81
CA GLY A 24 -12.87 -21.31 23.76
C GLY A 24 -13.61 -20.05 24.20
N VAL A 25 -13.57 -19.68 25.50
CA VAL A 25 -14.11 -18.43 26.05
C VAL A 25 -12.99 -17.44 26.36
N ILE A 26 -11.89 -17.95 26.93
CA ILE A 26 -10.66 -17.21 27.16
C ILE A 26 -9.51 -17.87 26.41
N PHE A 27 -8.53 -17.07 26.00
CA PHE A 27 -7.39 -17.51 25.22
C PHE A 27 -6.10 -16.99 25.83
N LYS A 28 -5.09 -17.84 25.92
CA LYS A 28 -3.76 -17.43 26.33
C LYS A 28 -3.04 -16.84 25.11
N ASN A 29 -2.64 -15.58 25.18
CA ASN A 29 -1.92 -14.94 24.09
C ASN A 29 -0.44 -15.44 24.10
N PRO A 30 0.03 -16.09 23.04
CA PRO A 30 1.36 -16.71 23.01
C PRO A 30 2.50 -15.69 23.04
N LEU A 31 2.27 -14.42 22.67
CA LEU A 31 3.29 -13.36 22.67
C LEU A 31 3.42 -12.69 24.04
N THR A 32 2.31 -12.50 24.76
CA THR A 32 2.28 -11.75 26.03
C THR A 32 2.21 -12.67 27.24
N ASP A 33 1.93 -13.95 27.02
CA ASP A 33 1.68 -14.98 28.05
C ASP A 33 0.48 -14.63 28.97
N GLN A 34 -0.37 -13.67 28.57
CA GLN A 34 -1.56 -13.24 29.30
C GLN A 34 -2.83 -13.89 28.78
N TRP A 35 -3.82 -14.04 29.67
CA TRP A 35 -5.14 -14.50 29.31
C TRP A 35 -6.01 -13.32 28.87
N GLU A 36 -6.64 -13.47 27.72
CA GLU A 36 -7.54 -12.51 27.08
C GLU A 36 -8.93 -13.12 26.93
N SER A 37 -9.98 -12.30 26.96
CA SER A 37 -11.33 -12.76 26.60
C SER A 37 -11.42 -13.06 25.11
N GLY A 38 -12.43 -13.86 24.70
CA GLY A 38 -12.66 -14.14 23.30
C GLY A 38 -12.82 -12.87 22.47
N ASP A 39 -13.56 -11.89 22.95
CA ASP A 39 -13.77 -10.61 22.25
C ASP A 39 -12.48 -9.81 22.06
N GLU A 40 -11.56 -9.88 23.03
CA GLU A 40 -10.26 -9.21 22.97
C GLU A 40 -9.29 -9.96 22.06
N TYR A 41 -9.19 -11.28 22.22
CA TYR A 41 -8.26 -12.12 21.47
C TYR A 41 -8.64 -12.28 20.00
N LEU A 42 -9.93 -12.47 19.70
CA LEU A 42 -10.45 -12.73 18.36
C LEU A 42 -10.83 -11.44 17.60
N SER A 43 -10.24 -10.30 17.97
CA SER A 43 -10.43 -9.00 17.32
C SER A 43 -9.09 -8.37 16.91
N GLY A 44 -9.13 -7.28 16.16
CA GLY A 44 -7.94 -6.63 15.63
C GLY A 44 -7.32 -7.40 14.47
N ASN A 45 -5.98 -7.48 14.39
CA ASN A 45 -5.31 -8.21 13.31
C ASN A 45 -5.35 -9.73 13.56
N VAL A 46 -6.51 -10.34 13.26
CA VAL A 46 -6.73 -11.78 13.45
C VAL A 46 -5.90 -12.66 12.51
N ARG A 47 -5.41 -12.10 11.38
CA ARG A 47 -4.52 -12.82 10.45
C ARG A 47 -3.14 -13.04 11.05
N ASP A 48 -2.53 -12.00 11.59
CA ASP A 48 -1.23 -12.11 12.27
C ASP A 48 -1.33 -12.95 13.54
N LYS A 49 -2.43 -12.80 14.28
CA LYS A 49 -2.70 -13.65 15.46
C LYS A 49 -2.80 -15.12 15.07
N LEU A 50 -3.46 -15.46 13.94
CA LEU A 50 -3.55 -16.83 13.44
C LEU A 50 -2.18 -17.39 13.05
N ASN A 51 -1.38 -16.62 12.31
CA ASN A 51 -0.02 -17.04 11.94
C ASN A 51 0.84 -17.31 13.18
N THR A 52 0.77 -16.42 14.15
CA THR A 52 1.46 -16.57 15.44
C THR A 52 0.98 -17.83 16.17
N ALA A 53 -0.34 -18.01 16.33
CA ALA A 53 -0.91 -19.16 17.01
C ALA A 53 -0.52 -20.50 16.34
N ARG A 54 -0.49 -20.55 15.00
CA ARG A 54 -0.05 -21.73 14.26
C ARG A 54 1.42 -22.07 14.54
N THR A 55 2.30 -21.07 14.49
CA THR A 55 3.72 -21.26 14.79
C THR A 55 3.93 -21.80 16.21
N PHE A 56 3.21 -21.26 17.19
CA PHE A 56 3.30 -21.74 18.56
C PHE A 56 2.69 -23.13 18.74
N ALA A 57 1.59 -23.44 18.07
CA ALA A 57 0.91 -24.73 18.16
C ALA A 57 1.75 -25.92 17.63
N GLU A 58 2.74 -25.68 16.77
CA GLU A 58 3.67 -26.72 16.28
C GLU A 58 4.47 -27.36 17.42
N SER A 59 4.84 -26.58 18.43
CA SER A 59 5.62 -27.06 19.59
C SER A 59 4.81 -27.08 20.89
N HIS A 60 3.67 -26.40 20.94
CA HIS A 60 2.81 -26.22 22.10
C HIS A 60 1.34 -26.52 21.74
N PRO A 61 0.91 -27.79 21.80
CA PRO A 61 -0.44 -28.23 21.40
C PRO A 61 -1.58 -27.53 22.16
N GLU A 62 -1.30 -26.97 23.33
CA GLU A 62 -2.25 -26.17 24.11
C GLU A 62 -2.79 -24.93 23.36
N PHE A 63 -2.09 -24.44 22.34
CA PHE A 63 -2.56 -23.34 21.47
C PHE A 63 -3.46 -23.81 20.31
N THR A 64 -3.73 -25.10 20.17
CA THR A 64 -4.66 -25.59 19.12
C THR A 64 -6.07 -24.98 19.21
N PRO A 65 -6.66 -24.77 20.39
CA PRO A 65 -7.94 -24.04 20.49
C PRO A 65 -7.87 -22.60 19.93
N ASN A 66 -6.75 -21.91 20.15
CA ASN A 66 -6.51 -20.57 19.61
C ASN A 66 -6.54 -20.56 18.07
N VAL A 67 -5.85 -21.53 17.45
CA VAL A 67 -5.83 -21.68 15.99
C VAL A 67 -7.24 -21.86 15.44
N ARG A 68 -8.01 -22.80 16.01
CA ARG A 68 -9.39 -23.08 15.56
C ARG A 68 -10.31 -21.87 15.71
N ALA A 69 -10.22 -21.17 16.83
CA ALA A 69 -11.02 -19.98 17.07
C ALA A 69 -10.66 -18.84 16.13
N LEU A 70 -9.36 -18.61 15.90
CA LEU A 70 -8.89 -17.60 14.95
C LEU A 70 -9.23 -17.94 13.49
N GLU A 71 -9.21 -19.21 13.10
CA GLU A 71 -9.66 -19.65 11.77
C GLU A 71 -11.14 -19.34 11.53
N ALA A 72 -11.98 -19.47 12.56
CA ALA A 72 -13.42 -19.24 12.45
C ALA A 72 -13.79 -17.75 12.28
N VAL A 73 -12.90 -16.84 12.69
CA VAL A 73 -13.16 -15.38 12.63
C VAL A 73 -12.34 -14.68 11.53
N GLN A 74 -11.65 -15.43 10.65
CA GLN A 74 -10.94 -14.81 9.54
C GLN A 74 -11.90 -14.05 8.62
N PRO A 75 -11.57 -12.80 8.23
CA PRO A 75 -12.33 -12.11 7.23
C PRO A 75 -12.20 -12.81 5.88
N ARG A 76 -13.26 -12.72 5.08
CA ARG A 76 -13.20 -13.17 3.69
C ARG A 76 -12.20 -12.33 2.90
N ASP A 77 -11.42 -12.94 2.03
CA ASP A 77 -10.54 -12.20 1.13
C ASP A 77 -11.37 -11.33 0.16
N LEU A 78 -10.91 -10.10 -0.02
CA LEU A 78 -11.44 -9.20 -1.04
C LEU A 78 -10.91 -9.61 -2.42
N GLU A 79 -11.77 -9.52 -3.41
CA GLU A 79 -11.39 -9.70 -4.82
C GLU A 79 -10.80 -8.42 -5.42
N ALA A 80 -10.09 -8.52 -6.54
CA ALA A 80 -9.48 -7.38 -7.22
C ALA A 80 -10.48 -6.24 -7.53
N SER A 81 -11.72 -6.60 -7.84
CA SER A 81 -12.81 -5.64 -8.11
C SER A 81 -13.29 -4.86 -6.89
N GLU A 82 -13.00 -5.37 -5.69
CA GLU A 82 -13.38 -4.77 -4.41
C GLU A 82 -12.24 -3.91 -3.82
N ILE A 83 -11.04 -4.01 -4.38
CA ILE A 83 -9.85 -3.29 -3.92
C ILE A 83 -9.70 -1.98 -4.69
N GLU A 84 -9.89 -0.85 -4.01
CA GLU A 84 -9.59 0.45 -4.60
C GLU A 84 -8.08 0.73 -4.55
N VAL A 85 -7.48 0.87 -5.74
CA VAL A 85 -6.05 1.17 -5.86
C VAL A 85 -5.85 2.58 -6.38
N ARG A 86 -5.02 3.36 -5.69
CA ARG A 86 -4.61 4.71 -6.11
C ARG A 86 -3.15 4.72 -6.54
N VAL A 87 -2.86 5.52 -7.55
CA VAL A 87 -1.47 5.79 -7.96
C VAL A 87 -0.70 6.37 -6.78
N GLY A 88 0.49 5.85 -6.53
CA GLY A 88 1.32 6.27 -5.39
C GLY A 88 1.08 5.52 -4.08
N ALA A 89 0.19 4.52 -4.08
CA ALA A 89 0.00 3.66 -2.92
C ALA A 89 1.32 2.94 -2.56
N THR A 90 1.78 3.11 -1.32
CA THR A 90 3.10 2.64 -0.87
C THR A 90 3.18 1.14 -0.59
N TRP A 91 2.04 0.45 -0.60
CA TRP A 91 2.00 -1.02 -0.50
C TRP A 91 2.26 -1.74 -1.84
N ILE A 92 2.24 -0.98 -2.95
CA ILE A 92 2.60 -1.46 -4.29
C ILE A 92 4.09 -1.22 -4.47
N GLU A 93 4.79 -2.22 -4.99
CA GLU A 93 6.24 -2.16 -5.15
C GLU A 93 6.68 -1.16 -6.25
N PRO A 94 7.85 -0.53 -6.10
CA PRO A 94 8.41 0.35 -7.13
C PRO A 94 8.56 -0.32 -8.50
N SER A 95 8.77 -1.63 -8.55
CA SER A 95 8.82 -2.43 -9.77
C SER A 95 7.52 -2.40 -10.56
N ASP A 96 6.37 -2.45 -9.89
CA ASP A 96 5.07 -2.36 -10.56
C ASP A 96 4.86 -0.99 -11.19
N TYR A 97 5.25 0.07 -10.51
CA TYR A 97 5.21 1.42 -11.08
C TYR A 97 6.22 1.63 -12.22
N GLN A 98 7.39 0.96 -12.13
CA GLN A 98 8.37 0.93 -13.21
C GLN A 98 7.76 0.28 -14.46
N ASP A 99 7.14 -0.88 -14.32
CA ASP A 99 6.51 -1.61 -15.44
C ASP A 99 5.35 -0.81 -16.03
N PHE A 100 4.53 -0.20 -15.18
CA PHE A 100 3.46 0.71 -15.64
C PHE A 100 4.02 1.87 -16.45
N MET A 101 5.05 2.55 -15.96
CA MET A 101 5.69 3.67 -16.64
C MET A 101 6.25 3.26 -18.01
N VAL A 102 6.96 2.13 -18.05
CA VAL A 102 7.57 1.61 -19.27
C VAL A 102 6.51 1.28 -20.31
N GLU A 103 5.45 0.59 -19.91
CA GLU A 103 4.36 0.20 -20.80
C GLU A 103 3.56 1.42 -21.27
N LEU A 104 3.18 2.32 -20.37
CA LEU A 104 2.38 3.52 -20.69
C LEU A 104 3.10 4.49 -21.62
N LEU A 105 4.37 4.75 -21.32
CA LEU A 105 5.17 5.79 -21.99
C LEU A 105 6.03 5.24 -23.12
N HIS A 106 5.98 3.94 -23.36
CA HIS A 106 6.87 3.26 -24.33
C HIS A 106 8.35 3.61 -24.11
N THR A 107 8.73 3.65 -22.83
CA THR A 107 10.11 4.01 -22.45
C THR A 107 11.08 2.98 -23.05
N PRO A 108 12.14 3.42 -23.76
CA PRO A 108 13.12 2.51 -24.31
C PRO A 108 13.76 1.62 -23.23
N TRP A 109 13.84 0.32 -23.47
CA TRP A 109 14.31 -0.66 -22.49
C TRP A 109 15.70 -0.34 -21.91
N TYR A 110 16.62 0.20 -22.74
CA TYR A 110 17.96 0.55 -22.32
C TYR A 110 17.99 1.75 -21.38
N LEU A 111 17.03 2.68 -21.48
CA LEU A 111 16.86 3.78 -20.55
C LEU A 111 16.16 3.30 -19.26
N ALA A 112 15.15 2.46 -19.40
CA ALA A 112 14.40 1.92 -18.27
C ALA A 112 15.28 1.05 -17.35
N GLN A 113 16.32 0.40 -17.87
CA GLN A 113 17.22 -0.41 -17.05
C GLN A 113 18.25 0.39 -16.24
N LYS A 114 18.65 1.59 -16.69
CA LYS A 114 19.79 2.30 -16.13
C LYS A 114 19.48 3.72 -15.66
N GLU A 115 18.70 4.46 -16.44
CA GLU A 115 18.56 5.90 -16.26
C GLU A 115 17.19 6.29 -15.74
N ILE A 116 16.11 5.81 -16.36
CA ILE A 116 14.73 6.19 -16.04
C ILE A 116 14.14 5.13 -15.12
N GLN A 117 14.25 5.35 -13.83
CA GLN A 117 13.81 4.40 -12.81
C GLN A 117 12.89 5.03 -11.79
N VAL A 118 11.83 4.30 -11.45
CA VAL A 118 10.95 4.63 -10.34
C VAL A 118 11.54 4.12 -9.04
N LYS A 119 11.72 4.98 -8.06
CA LYS A 119 12.26 4.67 -6.74
C LYS A 119 11.36 5.23 -5.66
N PHE A 120 11.26 4.50 -4.56
CA PHE A 120 10.61 4.98 -3.35
C PHE A 120 11.63 5.11 -2.25
N SER A 121 11.59 6.22 -1.52
CA SER A 121 12.43 6.47 -0.35
C SER A 121 11.60 6.30 0.91
N GLU A 122 11.87 5.27 1.70
CA GLU A 122 11.21 5.04 2.98
C GLU A 122 11.52 6.14 4.02
N VAL A 123 12.67 6.81 3.87
CA VAL A 123 13.12 7.84 4.81
C VAL A 123 12.23 9.09 4.78
N ASN A 124 11.85 9.55 3.59
CA ASN A 124 11.01 10.74 3.41
C ASN A 124 9.62 10.44 2.86
N GLY A 125 9.32 9.17 2.56
CA GLY A 125 8.02 8.76 2.01
C GLY A 125 7.76 9.26 0.59
N GLU A 126 8.80 9.57 -0.18
CA GLU A 126 8.64 10.16 -1.51
C GLU A 126 9.01 9.20 -2.64
N TRP A 127 8.21 9.27 -3.70
CA TRP A 127 8.51 8.65 -4.99
C TRP A 127 9.42 9.56 -5.83
N ARG A 128 10.35 8.97 -6.52
CA ARG A 128 11.25 9.68 -7.43
C ARG A 128 11.44 8.91 -8.73
N ILE A 129 11.36 9.61 -9.84
CA ILE A 129 11.74 9.10 -11.16
C ILE A 129 13.09 9.71 -11.54
N THR A 130 14.10 8.86 -11.72
CA THR A 130 15.41 9.33 -12.16
C THR A 130 15.41 9.57 -13.67
N GLY A 131 16.38 10.30 -14.20
CA GLY A 131 16.60 10.46 -15.65
C GLY A 131 15.40 10.98 -16.44
N LYS A 132 14.50 11.78 -15.83
CA LYS A 132 13.26 12.27 -16.46
C LYS A 132 13.41 12.95 -17.82
N ASN A 133 14.60 13.42 -18.15
CA ASN A 133 14.92 14.11 -19.41
C ASN A 133 15.81 13.27 -20.34
N ALA A 134 16.06 12.01 -19.99
CA ALA A 134 16.95 11.14 -20.79
C ALA A 134 16.26 10.60 -22.04
N ASP A 135 14.92 10.53 -22.07
CA ASP A 135 14.18 10.03 -23.22
C ASP A 135 14.14 11.07 -24.35
N SER A 136 14.05 10.55 -25.57
CA SER A 136 14.00 11.39 -26.77
C SER A 136 12.72 12.23 -26.82
N PRO A 137 12.80 13.54 -27.13
CA PRO A 137 11.61 14.37 -27.40
C PRO A 137 10.73 13.85 -28.54
N ARG A 138 11.22 12.89 -29.34
CA ARG A 138 10.44 12.21 -30.38
C ARG A 138 9.50 11.14 -29.83
N ASN A 139 9.66 10.73 -28.56
CA ASN A 139 8.71 9.85 -27.92
C ASN A 139 7.38 10.59 -27.69
N ALA A 140 6.44 10.39 -28.61
CA ALA A 140 5.14 11.05 -28.57
C ALA A 140 4.34 10.71 -27.30
N PHE A 141 4.49 9.52 -26.71
CA PHE A 141 3.81 9.13 -25.49
C PHE A 141 4.29 9.98 -24.30
N ALA A 142 5.61 10.16 -24.18
CA ALA A 142 6.19 10.91 -23.07
C ALA A 142 6.06 12.44 -23.20
N TYR A 143 6.02 12.98 -24.43
CA TYR A 143 6.07 14.43 -24.65
C TYR A 143 4.80 15.04 -25.23
N ALA A 144 3.82 14.23 -25.69
CA ALA A 144 2.56 14.74 -26.25
C ALA A 144 1.33 14.03 -25.64
N THR A 145 1.26 12.68 -25.69
CA THR A 145 0.09 11.95 -25.23
C THR A 145 -0.13 12.11 -23.73
N TYR A 146 0.90 11.85 -22.92
CA TYR A 146 0.88 11.97 -21.45
C TYR A 146 1.75 13.11 -20.93
N GLY A 147 2.39 13.86 -21.79
CA GLY A 147 3.17 15.05 -21.47
C GLY A 147 2.62 16.31 -22.12
N THR A 148 3.24 17.43 -21.78
CA THR A 148 3.05 18.75 -22.41
C THR A 148 4.41 19.33 -22.79
N GLU A 149 4.44 20.43 -23.53
CA GLU A 149 5.68 21.15 -23.86
C GLU A 149 6.44 21.63 -22.62
N ARG A 150 5.73 21.89 -21.51
CA ARG A 150 6.28 22.43 -20.25
C ARG A 150 6.58 21.38 -19.20
N ALA A 151 5.97 20.20 -19.31
CA ALA A 151 6.19 19.07 -18.40
C ALA A 151 6.03 17.76 -19.16
N ASN A 152 7.11 16.99 -19.25
CA ASN A 152 7.02 15.65 -19.83
C ASN A 152 6.29 14.68 -18.90
N ALA A 153 5.90 13.52 -19.44
CA ALA A 153 5.11 12.54 -18.73
C ALA A 153 5.82 11.97 -17.49
N TYR A 154 7.14 11.84 -17.49
CA TYR A 154 7.90 11.35 -16.33
C TYR A 154 7.79 12.28 -15.14
N LYS A 155 7.80 13.61 -15.37
CA LYS A 155 7.59 14.60 -14.32
C LYS A 155 6.16 14.57 -13.81
N ILE A 156 5.17 14.50 -14.71
CA ILE A 156 3.76 14.42 -14.34
C ILE A 156 3.48 13.15 -13.53
N LEU A 157 4.07 12.01 -13.94
CA LEU A 157 3.93 10.75 -13.21
C LEU A 157 4.55 10.82 -11.81
N GLU A 158 5.75 11.42 -11.66
CA GLU A 158 6.37 11.61 -10.35
C GLU A 158 5.50 12.44 -9.41
N ASP A 159 4.95 13.54 -9.90
CA ASP A 159 4.02 14.37 -9.11
C ASP A 159 2.75 13.58 -8.75
N THR A 160 2.24 12.76 -9.68
CA THR A 160 1.07 11.89 -9.45
C THR A 160 1.33 10.84 -8.38
N LEU A 161 2.49 10.17 -8.43
CA LEU A 161 2.91 9.19 -7.42
C LEU A 161 3.02 9.81 -6.02
N ASN A 162 3.43 11.08 -5.95
CA ASN A 162 3.53 11.84 -4.70
C ASN A 162 2.23 12.54 -4.29
N LEU A 163 1.11 12.28 -4.97
CA LEU A 163 -0.19 12.89 -4.71
C LEU A 163 -0.15 14.44 -4.81
N LYS A 164 0.77 14.97 -5.62
CA LYS A 164 0.94 16.41 -5.87
C LYS A 164 0.20 16.79 -7.14
N ASP A 165 -0.54 17.90 -7.10
CA ASP A 165 -1.10 18.51 -8.30
C ASP A 165 0.01 19.13 -9.13
N VAL A 166 -0.01 18.88 -10.42
CA VAL A 166 0.95 19.51 -11.34
C VAL A 166 0.62 20.99 -11.48
N ARG A 167 1.62 21.84 -11.26
CA ARG A 167 1.50 23.29 -11.41
C ARG A 167 2.63 23.82 -12.29
N ILE A 168 2.26 24.55 -13.33
CA ILE A 168 3.20 25.16 -14.28
C ILE A 168 3.27 26.67 -14.02
N TYR A 169 4.49 27.18 -13.90
CA TYR A 169 4.75 28.59 -13.61
C TYR A 169 5.57 29.21 -14.73
N ASP A 170 5.21 30.41 -15.09
CA ASP A 170 6.04 31.28 -15.93
C ASP A 170 6.91 32.18 -15.05
N LYS A 171 8.11 32.46 -15.55
CA LYS A 171 8.95 33.49 -14.95
C LYS A 171 8.49 34.86 -15.45
N SER A 172 8.33 35.79 -14.54
CA SER A 172 7.99 37.18 -14.79
C SER A 172 8.84 38.08 -13.92
N VAL A 173 8.88 39.37 -14.21
CA VAL A 173 9.57 40.38 -13.42
C VAL A 173 8.54 41.33 -12.83
N ASN A 174 8.62 41.59 -11.52
CA ASN A 174 7.74 42.55 -10.87
C ASN A 174 8.17 44.01 -11.13
N GLU A 175 7.40 44.96 -10.64
CA GLU A 175 7.68 46.40 -10.80
C GLU A 175 9.02 46.83 -10.17
N ASN A 176 9.54 46.05 -9.23
CA ASN A 176 10.81 46.32 -8.54
C ASN A 176 12.03 45.66 -9.24
N GLY A 177 11.80 44.93 -10.34
CA GLY A 177 12.84 44.20 -11.06
C GLY A 177 13.15 42.82 -10.53
N ASP A 178 12.40 42.30 -9.55
CA ASP A 178 12.60 40.96 -8.98
C ASP A 178 11.94 39.88 -9.85
N GLU A 179 12.62 38.72 -10.00
CA GLU A 179 12.08 37.57 -10.70
C GLU A 179 10.96 36.90 -9.83
N ILE A 180 9.75 36.87 -10.38
CA ILE A 180 8.58 36.24 -9.75
C ILE A 180 8.09 35.06 -10.57
N ARG A 181 7.40 34.11 -9.91
CA ARG A 181 6.72 32.99 -10.56
C ARG A 181 5.23 33.24 -10.62
N VAL A 182 4.67 33.25 -11.82
CA VAL A 182 3.23 33.41 -12.05
C VAL A 182 2.64 32.12 -12.55
N LEU A 183 1.56 31.65 -11.91
CA LEU A 183 0.88 30.41 -12.31
C LEU A 183 0.32 30.55 -13.74
N ASN A 184 0.79 29.69 -14.65
CA ASN A 184 0.22 29.54 -15.96
C ASN A 184 -0.99 28.60 -15.89
N LYS A 185 -2.20 29.20 -15.83
CA LYS A 185 -3.45 28.45 -15.67
C LYS A 185 -3.72 27.49 -16.83
N LYS A 186 -3.42 27.90 -18.07
CA LYS A 186 -3.65 27.09 -19.27
C LYS A 186 -2.76 25.85 -19.27
N GLU A 187 -1.46 26.04 -19.08
CA GLU A 187 -0.50 24.93 -19.06
C GLU A 187 -0.71 24.02 -17.85
N THR A 188 -1.08 24.57 -16.70
CA THR A 188 -1.46 23.79 -15.51
C THR A 188 -2.67 22.92 -15.78
N MET A 189 -3.71 23.44 -16.42
CA MET A 189 -4.91 22.68 -16.77
C MET A 189 -4.59 21.54 -17.76
N LEU A 190 -3.76 21.80 -18.78
CA LEU A 190 -3.32 20.77 -19.72
C LEU A 190 -2.54 19.65 -19.00
N ALA A 191 -1.61 20.00 -18.12
CA ALA A 191 -0.84 19.04 -17.35
C ALA A 191 -1.73 18.24 -16.38
N SER A 192 -2.74 18.87 -15.76
CA SER A 192 -3.72 18.20 -14.90
C SER A 192 -4.56 17.17 -15.68
N GLN A 193 -4.98 17.48 -16.90
CA GLN A 193 -5.68 16.52 -17.76
C GLN A 193 -4.80 15.29 -18.07
N LYS A 194 -3.49 15.49 -18.31
CA LYS A 194 -2.55 14.38 -18.51
C LYS A 194 -2.39 13.55 -17.25
N GLN A 195 -2.34 14.20 -16.10
CA GLN A 195 -2.29 13.53 -14.80
C GLN A 195 -3.52 12.64 -14.56
N ASP A 196 -4.71 13.14 -14.87
CA ASP A 196 -5.95 12.37 -14.75
C ASP A 196 -6.02 11.19 -15.73
N ALA A 197 -5.52 11.39 -16.96
CA ALA A 197 -5.38 10.32 -17.93
C ALA A 197 -4.44 9.19 -17.45
N MET A 198 -3.33 9.54 -16.80
CA MET A 198 -2.41 8.56 -16.20
C MET A 198 -3.07 7.79 -15.05
N LYS A 199 -3.82 8.48 -14.16
CA LYS A 199 -4.56 7.84 -13.07
C LYS A 199 -5.58 6.83 -13.60
N ALA A 200 -6.33 7.20 -14.65
CA ALA A 200 -7.27 6.30 -15.30
C ALA A 200 -6.58 5.09 -15.93
N ALA A 201 -5.49 5.33 -16.68
CA ALA A 201 -4.71 4.26 -17.30
C ALA A 201 -4.13 3.29 -16.25
N PHE A 202 -3.66 3.79 -15.11
CA PHE A 202 -3.15 2.94 -14.02
C PHE A 202 -4.24 2.06 -13.41
N LYS A 203 -5.43 2.60 -13.19
CA LYS A 203 -6.57 1.87 -12.66
C LYS A 203 -6.94 0.68 -13.55
N ASP A 204 -6.91 0.88 -14.88
CA ASP A 204 -7.22 -0.16 -15.84
C ASP A 204 -6.07 -1.19 -15.98
N TRP A 205 -4.83 -0.75 -15.76
CA TRP A 205 -3.64 -1.56 -15.95
C TRP A 205 -3.30 -2.47 -14.76
N ILE A 206 -3.48 -1.98 -13.53
CA ILE A 206 -2.90 -2.60 -12.32
C ILE A 206 -3.33 -4.06 -12.11
N PHE A 207 -4.60 -4.36 -12.37
CA PHE A 207 -5.17 -5.71 -12.21
C PHE A 207 -5.39 -6.45 -13.54
N LYS A 208 -4.89 -5.93 -14.66
CA LYS A 208 -5.06 -6.55 -15.99
C LYS A 208 -4.27 -7.85 -16.14
N ASP A 209 -3.01 -7.84 -15.73
CA ASP A 209 -2.16 -9.02 -15.70
C ASP A 209 -2.54 -9.96 -14.55
N GLN A 210 -2.67 -11.28 -14.85
CA GLN A 210 -3.14 -12.26 -13.88
C GLN A 210 -2.17 -12.43 -12.71
N GLN A 211 -0.87 -12.58 -12.98
CA GLN A 211 0.13 -12.84 -11.93
C GLN A 211 0.26 -11.63 -10.99
N ARG A 212 0.31 -10.43 -11.56
CA ARG A 212 0.34 -9.18 -10.78
C ARG A 212 -0.93 -9.04 -9.95
N ARG A 213 -2.11 -9.29 -10.53
CA ARG A 213 -3.39 -9.23 -9.83
C ARG A 213 -3.43 -10.17 -8.64
N GLU A 214 -3.10 -11.45 -8.82
CA GLU A 214 -3.10 -12.45 -7.75
C GLU A 214 -2.14 -12.06 -6.62
N ARG A 215 -0.93 -11.60 -6.96
CA ARG A 215 0.06 -11.14 -5.98
C ARG A 215 -0.42 -9.92 -5.20
N LEU A 216 -0.95 -8.90 -5.88
CA LEU A 216 -1.41 -7.67 -5.24
C LEU A 216 -2.65 -7.89 -4.38
N VAL A 217 -3.60 -8.71 -4.83
CA VAL A 217 -4.78 -9.10 -4.05
C VAL A 217 -4.36 -9.79 -2.75
N LYS A 218 -3.41 -10.73 -2.84
CA LYS A 218 -2.86 -11.40 -1.65
C LYS A 218 -2.22 -10.41 -0.68
N VAL A 219 -1.31 -9.55 -1.18
CA VAL A 219 -0.63 -8.53 -0.36
C VAL A 219 -1.63 -7.59 0.32
N TYR A 220 -2.67 -7.17 -0.41
CA TYR A 220 -3.69 -6.29 0.14
C TYR A 220 -4.47 -6.96 1.28
N ASN A 221 -4.94 -8.19 1.04
CA ASN A 221 -5.69 -8.94 2.04
C ASN A 221 -4.85 -9.25 3.30
N GLU A 222 -3.56 -9.55 3.13
CA GLU A 222 -2.67 -9.81 4.27
C GLU A 222 -2.41 -8.55 5.12
N ARG A 223 -2.39 -7.36 4.50
CA ARG A 223 -2.03 -6.11 5.20
C ARG A 223 -3.21 -5.29 5.68
N PHE A 224 -4.34 -5.34 4.99
CA PHE A 224 -5.42 -4.34 5.18
C PHE A 224 -6.82 -4.94 5.40
N ASN A 225 -6.98 -6.25 5.27
CA ASN A 225 -8.30 -6.88 5.40
C ASN A 225 -8.41 -7.72 6.68
#